data_e6b963c097bbb9b9fd7efcff02e5e98c
#
_entry.id   e6b963c097bbb9b9fd7efcff02e5e98c
#
_cell.length_a   1.000
_cell.length_b   1.000
_cell.length_c   1.000
_cell.angle_alpha   90.00
_cell.angle_beta   90.00
_cell.angle_gamma   90.00
#
_symmetry.space_group_name_H-M   'P 1'
#
loop_
_entity.id
_entity.type
_entity.pdbx_description
1 polymer ?
#
loop_
_entity_poly.entity_id
_entity_poly.type
_entity_poly.pdbx_seq_one_letter_code
_entity_poly.pdbx_strand_id
1 'polypeptide(L)'
;MTTAQLIGCITPKKGPAKRFAAAAAIKPFDAIIVPGVPFNNGHWDSIMKFRVLWSYVLYKDGYTKNVIYSGSSVYSPYFEGIIMGLYAEKLGIPREHIFYETQARHSTENVYYSYLLAQKQGFKSIALATDPFQSAMLKGFTRKRFESPIYLLPFVTDTLAQYSQLNPSIDPTPAKAGNFTSITEKESFWQRLKGTMGRDIKWGQYPDGKVGPL
;
A
#
# COMPACT_ATOMS: atom_id res chain seq x y z
N MET A 1 -7.94 16.43 -25.06
CA MET A 1 -6.57 15.90 -25.26
C MET A 1 -6.17 15.14 -24.03
N THR A 2 -5.98 13.87 -24.17
CA THR A 2 -6.06 12.83 -23.13
C THR A 2 -4.75 12.70 -22.36
N THR A 3 -4.80 12.89 -21.05
CA THR A 3 -3.70 12.71 -20.06
C THR A 3 -3.26 11.25 -19.86
N ALA A 4 -3.76 10.33 -20.66
CA ALA A 4 -3.47 8.90 -20.55
C ALA A 4 -2.10 8.46 -21.13
N GLN A 5 -1.37 9.33 -21.84
CA GLN A 5 -0.13 8.96 -22.53
C GLN A 5 1.15 9.13 -21.71
N LEU A 6 1.12 9.75 -20.52
CA LEU A 6 2.34 10.03 -19.72
C LEU A 6 2.77 8.92 -18.78
N ILE A 7 1.91 7.93 -18.49
CA ILE A 7 2.27 6.82 -17.57
C ILE A 7 2.98 5.67 -18.29
N GLY A 8 2.92 5.62 -19.63
CA GLY A 8 3.47 4.53 -20.44
C GLY A 8 4.98 4.52 -20.66
N CYS A 9 5.69 5.63 -20.38
CA CYS A 9 7.07 5.81 -20.84
C CYS A 9 8.20 5.51 -19.83
N ILE A 10 7.91 5.22 -18.56
CA ILE A 10 8.97 5.25 -17.52
C ILE A 10 9.34 3.88 -16.94
N THR A 11 8.59 2.81 -17.18
CA THR A 11 8.96 1.48 -16.64
C THR A 11 9.03 0.40 -17.73
N PRO A 12 10.16 -0.33 -17.83
CA PRO A 12 10.23 -1.47 -18.75
C PRO A 12 9.14 -2.49 -18.39
N LYS A 13 8.22 -2.79 -19.30
CA LYS A 13 7.12 -3.76 -19.10
C LYS A 13 7.58 -5.12 -18.55
N LYS A 14 8.82 -5.54 -18.85
CA LYS A 14 9.40 -6.82 -18.40
C LYS A 14 9.73 -6.91 -16.90
N GLY A 15 10.04 -5.80 -16.23
CA GLY A 15 10.45 -5.80 -14.83
C GLY A 15 9.32 -6.09 -13.84
N PRO A 16 8.17 -5.43 -13.91
CA PRO A 16 6.99 -5.72 -13.11
C PRO A 16 6.47 -7.14 -13.30
N ALA A 17 6.32 -7.59 -14.55
CA ALA A 17 5.84 -8.95 -14.86
C ALA A 17 6.77 -10.04 -14.31
N LYS A 18 8.10 -9.85 -14.40
CA LYS A 18 9.08 -10.79 -13.83
C LYS A 18 8.97 -10.88 -12.30
N ARG A 19 8.81 -9.73 -11.62
CA ARG A 19 8.64 -9.70 -10.14
C ARG A 19 7.33 -10.34 -9.74
N PHE A 20 6.26 -10.07 -10.45
CA PHE A 20 4.97 -10.70 -10.24
C PHE A 20 5.07 -12.23 -10.39
N ALA A 21 5.67 -12.72 -11.47
CA ALA A 21 5.83 -14.16 -11.69
C ALA A 21 6.66 -14.85 -10.58
N ALA A 22 7.73 -14.19 -10.11
CA ALA A 22 8.53 -14.71 -9.00
C ALA A 22 7.74 -14.78 -7.69
N ALA A 23 6.93 -13.76 -7.37
CA ALA A 23 6.07 -13.75 -6.20
C ALA A 23 4.90 -14.73 -6.34
N ALA A 24 4.36 -14.90 -7.54
CA ALA A 24 3.27 -15.84 -7.83
C ALA A 24 3.64 -17.31 -7.52
N ALA A 25 4.92 -17.66 -7.59
CA ALA A 25 5.39 -18.99 -7.24
C ALA A 25 5.30 -19.31 -5.72
N ILE A 26 5.10 -18.28 -4.87
CA ILE A 26 5.11 -18.38 -3.40
C ILE A 26 3.69 -18.26 -2.81
N LYS A 27 2.72 -17.87 -3.63
CA LYS A 27 1.31 -17.72 -3.18
C LYS A 27 0.75 -19.00 -2.54
N PRO A 28 -0.25 -18.89 -1.63
CA PRO A 28 -0.84 -17.64 -1.16
C PRO A 28 0.01 -16.97 -0.08
N PHE A 29 0.09 -15.64 -0.11
CA PHE A 29 0.60 -14.85 1.01
C PHE A 29 -0.44 -14.79 2.13
N ASP A 30 0.01 -14.72 3.38
CA ASP A 30 -0.92 -14.51 4.50
C ASP A 30 -1.54 -13.11 4.44
N ALA A 31 -0.76 -12.10 4.01
CA ALA A 31 -1.29 -10.78 3.73
C ALA A 31 -0.50 -10.03 2.65
N ILE A 32 -1.16 -9.09 1.99
CA ILE A 32 -0.50 -8.06 1.17
C ILE A 32 -0.62 -6.71 1.84
N ILE A 33 0.43 -5.90 1.72
CA ILE A 33 0.46 -4.50 2.17
C ILE A 33 0.11 -3.61 0.98
N VAL A 34 -0.87 -2.74 1.14
CA VAL A 34 -1.29 -1.74 0.15
C VAL A 34 -1.10 -0.35 0.76
N PRO A 35 -0.07 0.40 0.34
CA PRO A 35 0.22 1.74 0.86
C PRO A 35 -0.87 2.75 0.52
N GLY A 36 -1.08 3.72 1.40
CA GLY A 36 -2.04 4.78 1.29
C GLY A 36 -1.82 5.75 0.14
N VAL A 37 -2.89 6.43 -0.23
CA VAL A 37 -2.94 7.54 -1.18
C VAL A 37 -3.96 8.54 -0.67
N PRO A 38 -3.71 9.86 -0.76
CA PRO A 38 -4.64 10.88 -0.30
C PRO A 38 -6.02 10.76 -0.95
N PHE A 39 -7.07 10.83 -0.12
CA PHE A 39 -8.46 10.86 -0.57
C PHE A 39 -8.96 12.30 -0.64
N ASN A 40 -9.15 12.82 -1.84
CA ASN A 40 -9.56 14.19 -2.09
C ASN A 40 -10.86 14.24 -2.87
N ASN A 41 -11.61 15.34 -2.73
CA ASN A 41 -12.83 15.62 -3.51
C ASN A 41 -13.93 14.55 -3.42
N GLY A 42 -13.93 13.71 -2.38
CA GLY A 42 -14.98 12.71 -2.14
C GLY A 42 -14.93 11.46 -3.03
N HIS A 43 -13.88 11.29 -3.82
CA HIS A 43 -13.68 10.11 -4.67
C HIS A 43 -12.20 9.71 -4.74
N TRP A 44 -11.93 8.46 -5.11
CA TRP A 44 -10.58 7.99 -5.33
C TRP A 44 -9.97 8.56 -6.61
N ASP A 45 -8.70 8.87 -6.58
CA ASP A 45 -7.92 9.18 -7.77
C ASP A 45 -7.49 7.89 -8.51
N SER A 46 -6.84 8.06 -9.65
CA SER A 46 -6.39 6.92 -10.45
C SER A 46 -5.41 6.01 -9.71
N ILE A 47 -4.54 6.55 -8.84
CA ILE A 47 -3.53 5.76 -8.13
C ILE A 47 -4.20 4.95 -7.03
N MET A 48 -5.05 5.57 -6.21
CA MET A 48 -5.83 4.87 -5.18
C MET A 48 -6.68 3.77 -5.82
N LYS A 49 -7.43 4.11 -6.87
CA LYS A 49 -8.24 3.16 -7.62
C LYS A 49 -7.44 1.94 -8.06
N PHE A 50 -6.30 2.14 -8.70
CA PHE A 50 -5.48 1.02 -9.18
C PHE A 50 -4.86 0.20 -8.05
N ARG A 51 -4.49 0.80 -6.92
CA ARG A 51 -4.02 0.05 -5.73
C ARG A 51 -5.12 -0.84 -5.16
N VAL A 52 -6.32 -0.30 -5.01
CA VAL A 52 -7.47 -1.08 -4.51
C VAL A 52 -7.88 -2.16 -5.50
N LEU A 53 -7.99 -1.84 -6.79
CA LEU A 53 -8.31 -2.85 -7.82
C LEU A 53 -7.26 -3.95 -7.88
N TRP A 54 -5.95 -3.60 -7.73
CA TRP A 54 -4.88 -4.59 -7.71
C TRP A 54 -4.99 -5.53 -6.52
N SER A 55 -5.25 -5.00 -5.33
CA SER A 55 -5.46 -5.83 -4.14
C SER A 55 -6.69 -6.74 -4.28
N TYR A 56 -7.76 -6.25 -4.89
CA TYR A 56 -8.94 -7.05 -5.20
C TYR A 56 -8.62 -8.20 -6.14
N VAL A 57 -7.88 -7.94 -7.23
CA VAL A 57 -7.44 -8.99 -8.17
C VAL A 57 -6.59 -10.03 -7.45
N LEU A 58 -5.60 -9.59 -6.66
CA LEU A 58 -4.72 -10.49 -5.92
C LEU A 58 -5.48 -11.35 -4.91
N TYR A 59 -6.48 -10.77 -4.24
CA TYR A 59 -7.33 -11.50 -3.32
C TYR A 59 -8.21 -12.51 -4.06
N LYS A 60 -8.95 -12.06 -5.06
CA LYS A 60 -9.88 -12.89 -5.87
C LYS A 60 -9.17 -14.07 -6.52
N ASP A 61 -7.96 -13.88 -7.02
CA ASP A 61 -7.18 -14.91 -7.72
C ASP A 61 -6.33 -15.78 -6.77
N GLY A 62 -6.55 -15.66 -5.44
CA GLY A 62 -5.93 -16.50 -4.43
C GLY A 62 -4.43 -16.25 -4.24
N TYR A 63 -3.93 -15.05 -4.55
CA TYR A 63 -2.54 -14.68 -4.25
C TYR A 63 -2.32 -14.30 -2.80
N THR A 64 -3.37 -13.86 -2.12
CA THR A 64 -3.33 -13.50 -0.71
C THR A 64 -4.60 -13.93 0.03
N LYS A 65 -4.47 -14.17 1.32
CA LYS A 65 -5.60 -14.45 2.22
C LYS A 65 -6.19 -13.16 2.83
N ASN A 66 -5.34 -12.16 3.08
CA ASN A 66 -5.71 -10.93 3.76
C ASN A 66 -5.07 -9.72 3.07
N VAL A 67 -5.62 -8.53 3.35
CA VAL A 67 -5.11 -7.25 2.85
C VAL A 67 -4.92 -6.29 4.01
N ILE A 68 -3.73 -5.71 4.14
CA ILE A 68 -3.42 -4.61 5.07
C ILE A 68 -3.41 -3.31 4.26
N TYR A 69 -4.42 -2.47 4.45
CA TYR A 69 -4.43 -1.11 3.91
C TYR A 69 -3.79 -0.17 4.93
N SER A 70 -2.79 0.57 4.49
CA SER A 70 -1.97 1.40 5.36
C SER A 70 -2.02 2.87 4.95
N GLY A 71 -2.08 3.75 5.93
CA GLY A 71 -2.00 5.19 5.79
C GLY A 71 -2.93 5.95 6.72
N SER A 72 -2.36 6.97 7.39
CA SER A 72 -3.11 7.87 8.27
C SER A 72 -3.81 8.98 7.47
N SER A 73 -4.41 9.94 8.20
CA SER A 73 -4.93 11.19 7.62
C SER A 73 -3.78 12.18 7.41
N VAL A 74 -3.14 12.13 6.22
CA VAL A 74 -1.90 12.86 5.92
C VAL A 74 -2.17 14.19 5.22
N TYR A 75 -2.78 14.14 4.05
CA TYR A 75 -3.08 15.31 3.22
C TYR A 75 -4.56 15.70 3.21
N SER A 76 -5.42 14.82 3.71
CA SER A 76 -6.85 15.02 3.82
C SER A 76 -7.36 14.53 5.18
N PRO A 77 -8.55 14.95 5.63
CA PRO A 77 -9.09 14.54 6.93
C PRO A 77 -9.57 13.08 6.98
N TYR A 78 -9.10 12.23 6.08
CA TYR A 78 -9.50 10.83 6.03
C TYR A 78 -8.30 9.91 6.20
N PHE A 79 -8.46 8.87 7.00
CA PHE A 79 -7.48 7.78 7.07
C PHE A 79 -7.45 7.03 5.74
N GLU A 80 -6.33 7.15 5.04
CA GLU A 80 -6.15 6.58 3.69
C GLU A 80 -6.36 5.07 3.67
N GLY A 81 -5.83 4.36 4.69
CA GLY A 81 -6.01 2.92 4.83
C GLY A 81 -7.47 2.52 5.00
N ILE A 82 -8.27 3.27 5.78
CA ILE A 82 -9.70 2.98 5.96
C ILE A 82 -10.47 3.24 4.66
N ILE A 83 -10.22 4.36 3.98
CA ILE A 83 -10.86 4.67 2.69
C ILE A 83 -10.65 3.54 1.67
N MET A 84 -9.40 3.08 1.52
CA MET A 84 -9.10 1.99 0.59
C MET A 84 -9.80 0.69 0.96
N GLY A 85 -9.89 0.37 2.25
CA GLY A 85 -10.62 -0.80 2.72
C GLY A 85 -12.12 -0.71 2.47
N LEU A 86 -12.75 0.46 2.65
CA LEU A 86 -14.17 0.66 2.32
C LEU A 86 -14.44 0.40 0.83
N TYR A 87 -13.57 0.86 -0.07
CA TYR A 87 -13.65 0.54 -1.48
C TYR A 87 -13.48 -0.96 -1.75
N ALA A 88 -12.54 -1.60 -1.04
CA ALA A 88 -12.27 -3.04 -1.19
C ALA A 88 -13.45 -3.91 -0.73
N GLU A 89 -14.12 -3.54 0.36
CA GLU A 89 -15.35 -4.19 0.81
C GLU A 89 -16.45 -4.08 -0.25
N LYS A 90 -16.62 -2.91 -0.86
CA LYS A 90 -17.57 -2.70 -1.96
C LYS A 90 -17.24 -3.51 -3.22
N LEU A 91 -15.98 -3.84 -3.43
CA LEU A 91 -15.55 -4.72 -4.53
C LEU A 91 -15.75 -6.21 -4.19
N GLY A 92 -15.98 -6.57 -2.93
CA GLY A 92 -16.26 -7.92 -2.50
C GLY A 92 -15.14 -8.62 -1.72
N ILE A 93 -14.16 -7.89 -1.20
CA ILE A 93 -13.22 -8.45 -0.21
C ILE A 93 -13.95 -8.47 1.15
N PRO A 94 -14.13 -9.64 1.80
CA PRO A 94 -14.80 -9.72 3.10
C PRO A 94 -14.10 -8.88 4.17
N ARG A 95 -14.87 -8.23 5.04
CA ARG A 95 -14.36 -7.33 6.07
C ARG A 95 -13.35 -8.01 7.01
N GLU A 96 -13.55 -9.26 7.35
CA GLU A 96 -12.68 -10.07 8.19
C GLU A 96 -11.29 -10.32 7.59
N HIS A 97 -11.12 -10.13 6.28
CA HIS A 97 -9.84 -10.23 5.58
C HIS A 97 -9.18 -8.88 5.33
N ILE A 98 -9.76 -7.78 5.85
CA ILE A 98 -9.23 -6.42 5.71
C ILE A 98 -8.70 -5.92 7.05
N PHE A 99 -7.43 -5.52 7.05
CA PHE A 99 -6.75 -4.96 8.21
C PHE A 99 -6.35 -3.50 7.93
N TYR A 100 -6.48 -2.64 8.93
CA TYR A 100 -6.17 -1.23 8.83
C TYR A 100 -4.92 -0.88 9.64
N GLU A 101 -3.96 -0.28 8.98
CA GLU A 101 -2.85 0.42 9.60
C GLU A 101 -3.06 1.92 9.37
N THR A 102 -3.12 2.71 10.44
CA THR A 102 -3.56 4.12 10.39
C THR A 102 -2.55 5.10 11.00
N GLN A 103 -1.30 4.66 11.25
CA GLN A 103 -0.26 5.51 11.84
C GLN A 103 0.69 6.09 10.80
N ALA A 104 0.89 5.39 9.68
CA ALA A 104 1.87 5.74 8.67
C ALA A 104 1.54 7.09 8.00
N ARG A 105 2.58 7.94 7.90
CA ARG A 105 2.53 9.24 7.22
C ARG A 105 3.42 9.29 5.97
N HIS A 106 4.34 8.34 5.84
CA HIS A 106 5.33 8.26 4.77
C HIS A 106 5.39 6.85 4.16
N SER A 107 5.89 6.77 2.93
CA SER A 107 5.91 5.50 2.17
C SER A 107 6.66 4.36 2.88
N THR A 108 7.76 4.64 3.58
CA THR A 108 8.51 3.65 4.35
C THR A 108 7.76 3.24 5.61
N GLU A 109 7.04 4.17 6.24
CA GLU A 109 6.21 3.89 7.42
C GLU A 109 5.03 2.98 7.08
N ASN A 110 4.43 3.14 5.89
CA ASN A 110 3.38 2.22 5.43
C ASN A 110 3.87 0.75 5.48
N VAL A 111 5.09 0.50 5.02
CA VAL A 111 5.66 -0.85 5.07
C VAL A 111 6.00 -1.25 6.50
N TYR A 112 6.64 -0.36 7.25
CA TYR A 112 7.09 -0.65 8.61
C TYR A 112 5.94 -0.98 9.56
N TYR A 113 4.95 -0.10 9.68
CA TYR A 113 3.82 -0.34 10.59
C TYR A 113 2.93 -1.49 10.12
N SER A 114 2.77 -1.70 8.82
CA SER A 114 2.07 -2.88 8.30
C SER A 114 2.80 -4.18 8.62
N TYR A 115 4.14 -4.18 8.60
CA TYR A 115 4.92 -5.35 9.01
C TYR A 115 4.72 -5.65 10.50
N LEU A 116 4.74 -4.63 11.37
CA LEU A 116 4.45 -4.82 12.81
C LEU A 116 3.02 -5.32 13.03
N LEU A 117 2.06 -4.83 12.26
CA LEU A 117 0.69 -5.32 12.30
C LEU A 117 0.63 -6.79 11.86
N ALA A 118 1.34 -7.17 10.81
CA ALA A 118 1.43 -8.55 10.34
C ALA A 118 2.02 -9.49 11.41
N GLN A 119 3.08 -9.07 12.10
CA GLN A 119 3.65 -9.81 13.24
C GLN A 119 2.59 -10.02 14.33
N LYS A 120 1.87 -8.95 14.70
CA LYS A 120 0.82 -9.02 15.74
C LYS A 120 -0.32 -9.96 15.35
N GLN A 121 -0.65 -10.07 14.06
CA GLN A 121 -1.67 -10.99 13.54
C GLN A 121 -1.14 -12.43 13.36
N GLY A 122 0.15 -12.67 13.58
CA GLY A 122 0.76 -13.98 13.39
C GLY A 122 0.93 -14.39 11.92
N PHE A 123 0.89 -13.43 10.98
CA PHE A 123 1.15 -13.68 9.56
C PHE A 123 2.63 -14.03 9.34
N LYS A 124 2.91 -15.02 8.50
CA LYS A 124 4.27 -15.54 8.25
C LYS A 124 4.81 -15.17 6.88
N SER A 125 3.95 -14.80 5.94
CA SER A 125 4.33 -14.45 4.59
C SER A 125 3.58 -13.20 4.11
N ILE A 126 4.31 -12.17 3.68
CA ILE A 126 3.72 -10.92 3.22
C ILE A 126 4.34 -10.42 1.92
N ALA A 127 3.55 -9.66 1.17
CA ALA A 127 4.03 -8.96 -0.02
C ALA A 127 3.55 -7.50 -0.05
N LEU A 128 4.30 -6.65 -0.74
CA LEU A 128 3.95 -5.25 -1.01
C LEU A 128 3.28 -5.15 -2.38
N ALA A 129 2.00 -4.82 -2.39
CA ALA A 129 1.18 -4.64 -3.58
C ALA A 129 0.97 -3.14 -3.85
N THR A 130 1.65 -2.61 -4.86
CA THR A 130 1.62 -1.17 -5.17
C THR A 130 1.99 -0.91 -6.63
N ASP A 131 2.00 0.37 -7.03
CA ASP A 131 2.43 0.77 -8.36
C ASP A 131 3.92 0.45 -8.63
N PRO A 132 4.31 0.31 -9.91
CA PRO A 132 5.68 -0.05 -10.28
C PRO A 132 6.75 0.95 -9.79
N PHE A 133 6.41 2.25 -9.73
CA PHE A 133 7.35 3.29 -9.29
C PHE A 133 7.63 3.16 -7.78
N GLN A 134 6.58 3.11 -6.96
CA GLN A 134 6.72 2.96 -5.50
C GLN A 134 7.37 1.61 -5.15
N SER A 135 7.00 0.53 -5.86
CA SER A 135 7.64 -0.79 -5.71
C SER A 135 9.14 -0.74 -5.97
N ALA A 136 9.59 0.00 -6.99
CA ALA A 136 11.01 0.17 -7.28
C ALA A 136 11.72 1.00 -6.20
N MET A 137 11.11 2.09 -5.76
CA MET A 137 11.63 2.98 -4.71
C MET A 137 11.82 2.25 -3.38
N LEU A 138 10.84 1.44 -2.97
CA LEU A 138 10.85 0.72 -1.69
C LEU A 138 11.67 -0.58 -1.69
N LYS A 139 12.11 -1.07 -2.86
CA LYS A 139 12.86 -2.34 -2.98
C LYS A 139 14.09 -2.43 -2.07
N GLY A 140 14.86 -1.34 -1.96
CA GLY A 140 16.03 -1.31 -1.09
C GLY A 140 15.66 -1.38 0.39
N PHE A 141 14.60 -0.68 0.76
CA PHE A 141 14.07 -0.63 2.12
C PHE A 141 13.52 -1.99 2.55
N THR A 142 12.63 -2.59 1.76
CA THR A 142 12.03 -3.91 2.06
C THR A 142 13.06 -5.01 2.20
N ARG A 143 14.13 -4.99 1.40
CA ARG A 143 15.18 -6.00 1.44
C ARG A 143 16.14 -5.88 2.63
N LYS A 144 16.41 -4.65 3.09
CA LYS A 144 17.48 -4.38 4.07
C LYS A 144 17.00 -4.27 5.52
N ARG A 145 15.73 -3.96 5.74
CA ARG A 145 15.21 -3.54 7.04
C ARG A 145 14.36 -4.57 7.76
N PHE A 146 14.09 -5.70 7.14
CA PHE A 146 13.24 -6.75 7.69
C PHE A 146 13.97 -8.10 7.59
N GLU A 147 13.85 -8.92 8.62
CA GLU A 147 14.41 -10.28 8.62
C GLU A 147 13.60 -11.21 7.73
N SER A 148 12.27 -11.15 7.84
CA SER A 148 11.42 -11.87 6.89
C SER A 148 11.30 -11.12 5.57
N PRO A 149 11.37 -11.81 4.43
CA PRO A 149 11.30 -11.19 3.13
C PRO A 149 9.93 -10.56 2.87
N ILE A 150 9.91 -9.33 2.36
CA ILE A 150 8.71 -8.70 1.81
C ILE A 150 8.79 -8.80 0.29
N TYR A 151 7.92 -9.62 -0.29
CA TYR A 151 7.84 -9.81 -1.73
C TYR A 151 7.21 -8.60 -2.42
N LEU A 152 7.54 -8.37 -3.68
CA LEU A 152 7.03 -7.21 -4.42
C LEU A 152 6.04 -7.67 -5.49
N LEU A 153 4.81 -7.19 -5.39
CA LEU A 153 3.71 -7.43 -6.33
C LEU A 153 3.30 -6.11 -7.01
N PRO A 154 4.13 -5.57 -7.90
CA PRO A 154 3.78 -4.36 -8.64
C PRO A 154 2.62 -4.61 -9.61
N PHE A 155 1.86 -3.58 -9.94
CA PHE A 155 0.77 -3.66 -10.92
C PHE A 155 1.18 -4.35 -12.22
N VAL A 156 0.29 -5.19 -12.71
CA VAL A 156 0.29 -5.68 -14.09
C VAL A 156 -0.81 -4.94 -14.83
N THR A 157 -0.42 -3.97 -15.66
CA THR A 157 -1.33 -3.00 -16.27
C THR A 157 -2.41 -3.68 -17.12
N ASP A 158 -2.03 -4.70 -17.91
CA ASP A 158 -2.95 -5.41 -18.77
C ASP A 158 -4.04 -6.16 -17.98
N THR A 159 -3.69 -6.67 -16.80
CA THR A 159 -4.65 -7.28 -15.87
C THR A 159 -5.60 -6.22 -15.30
N LEU A 160 -5.08 -5.07 -14.85
CA LEU A 160 -5.90 -3.99 -14.30
C LEU A 160 -6.85 -3.35 -15.31
N ALA A 161 -6.49 -3.33 -16.60
CA ALA A 161 -7.34 -2.78 -17.65
C ALA A 161 -8.72 -3.43 -17.68
N GLN A 162 -8.80 -4.73 -17.37
CA GLN A 162 -10.06 -5.49 -17.35
C GLN A 162 -11.02 -5.04 -16.23
N TYR A 163 -10.49 -4.41 -15.18
CA TYR A 163 -11.25 -3.93 -14.01
C TYR A 163 -11.44 -2.41 -14.00
N SER A 164 -10.96 -1.71 -15.02
CA SER A 164 -10.95 -0.24 -15.07
C SER A 164 -12.35 0.41 -14.99
N GLN A 165 -13.38 -0.31 -15.40
CA GLN A 165 -14.78 0.16 -15.35
C GLN A 165 -15.39 0.08 -13.94
N LEU A 166 -14.81 -0.67 -13.02
CA LEU A 166 -15.29 -0.74 -11.64
C LEU A 166 -15.09 0.61 -10.95
N ASN A 167 -16.17 1.16 -10.42
CA ASN A 167 -16.16 2.46 -9.77
C ASN A 167 -17.25 2.53 -8.68
N PRO A 168 -17.13 1.73 -7.61
CA PRO A 168 -18.11 1.73 -6.53
C PRO A 168 -18.13 3.07 -5.80
N SER A 169 -19.25 3.39 -5.19
CA SER A 169 -19.41 4.53 -4.27
C SER A 169 -19.28 4.04 -2.83
N ILE A 170 -18.67 4.84 -1.98
CA ILE A 170 -18.52 4.59 -0.53
C ILE A 170 -19.08 5.77 0.28
N ASP A 171 -19.43 5.50 1.53
CA ASP A 171 -19.55 6.52 2.56
C ASP A 171 -18.18 6.70 3.24
N PRO A 172 -17.48 7.85 3.12
CA PRO A 172 -16.19 8.07 3.71
C PRO A 172 -16.24 8.42 5.20
N THR A 173 -17.43 8.61 5.78
CA THR A 173 -17.63 9.05 7.17
C THR A 173 -16.87 8.21 8.19
N PRO A 174 -16.84 6.85 8.11
CA PRO A 174 -16.09 6.03 9.04
C PRO A 174 -14.58 6.23 9.01
N ALA A 175 -14.05 6.81 7.92
CA ALA A 175 -12.62 7.07 7.74
C ALA A 175 -12.21 8.47 8.20
N LYS A 176 -13.15 9.32 8.66
CA LYS A 176 -12.87 10.72 9.00
C LYS A 176 -12.12 10.83 10.33
N ALA A 177 -10.99 11.51 10.32
CA ALA A 177 -10.24 11.85 11.53
C ALA A 177 -10.96 12.95 12.33
N GLY A 178 -11.02 12.81 13.65
CA GLY A 178 -11.66 13.79 14.53
C GLY A 178 -10.95 15.14 14.54
N ASN A 179 -9.61 15.11 14.61
CA ASN A 179 -8.77 16.32 14.54
C ASN A 179 -7.77 16.13 13.39
N PHE A 180 -7.87 16.97 12.39
CA PHE A 180 -6.99 16.93 11.23
C PHE A 180 -6.17 18.21 11.10
N THR A 181 -4.87 18.03 10.87
CA THR A 181 -3.94 19.08 10.40
C THR A 181 -3.08 18.44 9.33
N SER A 182 -3.04 19.05 8.16
CA SER A 182 -2.26 18.52 7.03
C SER A 182 -0.77 18.39 7.38
N ILE A 183 -0.11 17.35 6.86
CA ILE A 183 1.33 17.18 7.01
C ILE A 183 2.11 18.38 6.42
N THR A 184 1.55 19.07 5.42
CA THR A 184 2.18 20.25 4.80
C THR A 184 2.22 21.45 5.74
N GLU A 185 1.37 21.49 6.77
CA GLU A 185 1.39 22.49 7.82
C GLU A 185 2.37 22.14 8.95
N LYS A 186 2.65 20.84 9.13
CA LYS A 186 3.51 20.31 10.21
C LYS A 186 4.95 20.10 9.78
N GLU A 187 5.18 19.76 8.51
CA GLU A 187 6.46 19.33 7.99
C GLU A 187 6.84 20.12 6.72
N SER A 188 8.07 20.62 6.69
CA SER A 188 8.68 21.19 5.49
C SER A 188 8.87 20.12 4.40
N PHE A 189 9.12 20.54 3.17
CA PHE A 189 9.43 19.63 2.06
C PHE A 189 10.58 18.67 2.41
N TRP A 190 11.66 19.19 3.02
CA TRP A 190 12.82 18.38 3.39
C TRP A 190 12.54 17.37 4.50
N GLN A 191 11.66 17.69 5.46
CA GLN A 191 11.22 16.75 6.48
C GLN A 191 10.42 15.61 5.86
N ARG A 192 9.44 15.91 5.00
CA ARG A 192 8.66 14.88 4.29
C ARG A 192 9.54 13.98 3.42
N LEU A 193 10.55 14.55 2.74
CA LEU A 193 11.50 13.76 1.96
C LEU A 193 12.32 12.81 2.85
N LYS A 194 12.80 13.29 4.00
CA LYS A 194 13.50 12.45 5.00
C LYS A 194 12.61 11.34 5.55
N GLY A 195 11.34 11.64 5.88
CA GLY A 195 10.36 10.66 6.32
C GLY A 195 10.10 9.58 5.27
N THR A 196 9.95 9.97 4.00
CA THR A 196 9.81 9.03 2.87
C THR A 196 11.01 8.07 2.75
N MET A 197 12.21 8.50 3.19
CA MET A 197 13.40 7.65 3.26
C MET A 197 13.52 6.82 4.56
N GLY A 198 12.52 6.90 5.45
CA GLY A 198 12.46 6.12 6.69
C GLY A 198 13.29 6.68 7.85
N ARG A 199 13.64 7.98 7.82
CA ARG A 199 14.43 8.62 8.90
C ARG A 199 13.59 8.89 10.16
N ASP A 200 12.26 8.92 10.05
CA ASP A 200 11.35 9.16 11.17
C ASP A 200 11.01 7.86 11.92
N ILE A 201 11.37 6.71 11.34
CA ILE A 201 11.17 5.41 11.98
C ILE A 201 12.16 5.26 13.15
N LYS A 202 11.63 5.00 14.35
CA LYS A 202 12.43 4.76 15.56
C LYS A 202 12.96 3.33 15.56
N TRP A 203 14.17 3.16 15.03
CA TRP A 203 14.86 1.86 14.94
C TRP A 203 15.48 1.38 16.26
N GLY A 204 15.50 2.20 17.29
CA GLY A 204 16.24 1.95 18.53
C GLY A 204 15.89 0.67 19.30
N GLN A 205 14.72 0.09 19.04
CA GLN A 205 14.33 -1.22 19.59
C GLN A 205 14.94 -2.41 18.83
N TYR A 206 15.59 -2.16 17.69
CA TYR A 206 16.24 -3.14 16.83
C TYR A 206 17.71 -2.74 16.63
N PRO A 207 18.65 -3.23 17.48
CA PRO A 207 20.04 -2.75 17.51
C PRO A 207 20.79 -2.90 16.18
N ASP A 208 20.44 -3.90 15.37
CA ASP A 208 20.99 -4.12 14.02
C ASP A 208 20.27 -3.31 12.92
N GLY A 209 19.27 -2.49 13.31
CA GLY A 209 18.44 -1.71 12.40
C GLY A 209 17.53 -2.54 11.51
N LYS A 210 17.26 -3.81 11.89
CA LYS A 210 16.28 -4.68 11.23
C LYS A 210 15.14 -5.01 12.17
N VAL A 211 13.93 -5.13 11.60
CA VAL A 211 12.77 -5.64 12.30
C VAL A 211 12.82 -7.17 12.30
N GLY A 212 12.62 -7.78 13.47
CA GLY A 212 12.64 -9.22 13.66
C GLY A 212 11.65 -10.00 12.75
N PRO A 213 11.68 -11.33 12.77
CA PRO A 213 10.91 -12.15 11.83
C PRO A 213 9.39 -12.07 12.04
N LEU A 214 8.66 -12.48 11.02
CA LEU A 214 7.21 -12.72 11.07
C LEU A 214 6.88 -14.02 11.78
#